data_0e2494acc3c0f04d611951a63b02146d
#
_entry.id   0e2494acc3c0f04d611951a63b02146d
#
_cell.length_a   1.000
_cell.length_b   1.000
_cell.length_c   1.000
_cell.angle_alpha   90.00
_cell.angle_beta   90.00
_cell.angle_gamma   90.00
#
_symmetry.space_group_name_H-M   'P 1'
#
loop_
_entity.id
_entity.type
_entity.pdbx_description
1 polymer ?
#
loop_
_entity_poly.entity_id
_entity_poly.type
_entity_poly.pdbx_seq_one_letter_code
_entity_poly.pdbx_strand_id
1 'polypeptide(L)'
;MTEDTIKRRAKGLDRAFDILDFLKEIGQPLRPNDIASGIGSPKSTVYELVASLLERRILETVGKDGHVYLGRQLYFLGQAHLRHFDLTREADHALQEIVSQTHETAQMCLLNGRKYTVALMREGERHFRISSDIGENAPIPWTASGRLLLGHLSDQQIIDLIDYADFILPDGQRLPLETFLAQIRQATLDGFFSFDSVADTFTHCFAAPVRDAQGISIATLCIVAPRADAIKNYNDYRRVLIESANNLARRINE
;
A
#
# COMPACT_ATOMS: atom_id res chain seq x y z
N MET A 1 12.98 35.25 9.33
CA MET A 1 11.85 34.75 8.50
C MET A 1 10.64 34.80 9.41
N THR A 2 9.59 35.50 9.04
CA THR A 2 8.40 35.65 9.86
C THR A 2 7.54 34.37 9.81
N GLU A 3 6.79 34.10 10.90
CA GLU A 3 5.91 32.93 11.05
C GLU A 3 4.88 32.81 9.90
N ASP A 4 4.42 33.94 9.38
CA ASP A 4 3.56 34.01 8.18
C ASP A 4 4.22 33.51 6.90
N THR A 5 5.53 33.76 6.74
CA THR A 5 6.29 33.29 5.58
C THR A 5 6.47 31.76 5.61
N ILE A 6 6.63 31.19 6.80
CA ILE A 6 6.74 29.74 7.01
C ILE A 6 5.39 29.07 6.73
N LYS A 7 4.29 29.60 7.26
CA LYS A 7 2.92 29.10 7.01
C LYS A 7 2.52 29.16 5.53
N ARG A 8 2.94 30.21 4.81
CA ARG A 8 2.64 30.36 3.37
C ARG A 8 3.46 29.39 2.51
N ARG A 9 4.72 29.11 2.88
CA ARG A 9 5.58 28.11 2.21
C ARG A 9 5.07 26.67 2.46
N ALA A 10 4.62 26.36 3.68
CA ALA A 10 4.00 25.06 3.98
C ALA A 10 2.75 24.81 3.10
N LYS A 11 1.85 25.79 2.98
CA LYS A 11 0.67 25.69 2.10
C LYS A 11 1.00 25.49 0.63
N GLY A 12 2.13 26.02 0.13
CA GLY A 12 2.58 25.79 -1.24
C GLY A 12 3.10 24.37 -1.45
N LEU A 13 3.83 23.85 -0.47
CA LEU A 13 4.32 22.46 -0.49
C LEU A 13 3.18 21.44 -0.41
N ASP A 14 2.24 21.64 0.52
CA ASP A 14 1.06 20.80 0.66
C ASP A 14 0.29 20.70 -0.68
N ARG A 15 0.04 21.85 -1.33
CA ARG A 15 -0.63 21.87 -2.64
C ARG A 15 0.17 21.18 -3.75
N ALA A 16 1.51 21.22 -3.69
CA ALA A 16 2.32 20.50 -4.67
C ALA A 16 2.15 18.99 -4.50
N PHE A 17 2.06 18.48 -3.26
CA PHE A 17 1.72 17.09 -3.00
C PHE A 17 0.29 16.76 -3.41
N ASP A 18 -0.69 17.61 -3.13
CA ASP A 18 -2.08 17.43 -3.58
C ASP A 18 -2.17 17.22 -5.11
N ILE A 19 -1.36 17.99 -5.89
CA ILE A 19 -1.28 17.82 -7.35
C ILE A 19 -0.74 16.44 -7.73
N LEU A 20 0.33 15.99 -7.09
CA LEU A 20 0.95 14.68 -7.37
C LEU A 20 0.02 13.53 -6.99
N ASP A 21 -0.60 13.59 -5.82
CA ASP A 21 -1.53 12.57 -5.34
C ASP A 21 -2.77 12.49 -6.24
N PHE A 22 -3.33 13.64 -6.65
CA PHE A 22 -4.47 13.70 -7.56
C PHE A 22 -4.15 13.09 -8.92
N LEU A 23 -2.98 13.41 -9.51
CA LEU A 23 -2.56 12.80 -10.78
C LEU A 23 -2.32 11.29 -10.66
N LYS A 24 -1.77 10.83 -9.53
CA LYS A 24 -1.59 9.42 -9.24
C LYS A 24 -2.94 8.68 -9.13
N GLU A 25 -3.91 9.27 -8.44
CA GLU A 25 -5.25 8.70 -8.23
C GLU A 25 -6.03 8.59 -9.54
N ILE A 26 -6.01 9.65 -10.36
CA ILE A 26 -6.70 9.66 -11.66
C ILE A 26 -6.02 8.73 -12.68
N GLY A 27 -4.70 8.50 -12.58
CA GLY A 27 -3.96 7.57 -13.43
C GLY A 27 -3.80 8.00 -14.90
N GLN A 28 -4.13 9.26 -15.27
CA GLN A 28 -4.03 9.76 -16.64
C GLN A 28 -3.58 11.21 -16.70
N PRO A 29 -3.00 11.67 -17.84
CA PRO A 29 -2.58 13.06 -18.02
C PRO A 29 -3.76 14.04 -17.97
N LEU A 30 -3.59 15.15 -17.25
CA LEU A 30 -4.61 16.19 -17.08
C LEU A 30 -4.08 17.58 -17.44
N ARG A 31 -4.96 18.51 -17.76
CA ARG A 31 -4.63 19.92 -17.90
C ARG A 31 -4.53 20.58 -16.52
N PRO A 32 -3.66 21.61 -16.33
CA PRO A 32 -3.55 22.33 -15.06
C PRO A 32 -4.90 22.89 -14.55
N ASN A 33 -5.81 23.27 -15.47
CA ASN A 33 -7.16 23.72 -15.09
C ASN A 33 -8.01 22.62 -14.45
N ASP A 34 -7.90 21.40 -14.96
CA ASP A 34 -8.66 20.25 -14.46
C ASP A 34 -8.12 19.81 -13.10
N ILE A 35 -6.79 19.84 -12.95
CA ILE A 35 -6.11 19.63 -11.67
C ILE A 35 -6.59 20.67 -10.64
N ALA A 36 -6.59 21.97 -10.99
CA ALA A 36 -7.02 23.04 -10.11
C ALA A 36 -8.46 22.85 -9.61
N SER A 37 -9.35 22.41 -10.50
CA SER A 37 -10.73 22.11 -10.17
C SER A 37 -10.86 20.87 -9.27
N GLY A 38 -10.09 19.82 -9.56
CA GLY A 38 -10.12 18.56 -8.83
C GLY A 38 -9.63 18.70 -7.38
N ILE A 39 -8.55 19.47 -7.15
CA ILE A 39 -8.00 19.70 -5.79
C ILE A 39 -8.59 20.94 -5.09
N GLY A 40 -9.55 21.64 -5.70
CA GLY A 40 -10.17 22.84 -5.10
C GLY A 40 -9.21 24.00 -4.87
N SER A 41 -8.15 24.15 -5.70
CA SER A 41 -7.12 25.17 -5.53
C SER A 41 -7.21 26.29 -6.58
N PRO A 42 -6.78 27.54 -6.25
CA PRO A 42 -6.77 28.63 -7.22
C PRO A 42 -5.92 28.30 -8.45
N LYS A 43 -6.44 28.59 -9.66
CA LYS A 43 -5.78 28.29 -10.93
C LYS A 43 -4.37 28.86 -11.02
N SER A 44 -4.18 30.14 -10.64
CA SER A 44 -2.87 30.81 -10.65
C SER A 44 -1.83 30.05 -9.84
N THR A 45 -2.19 29.60 -8.64
CA THR A 45 -1.31 28.82 -7.76
C THR A 45 -0.96 27.47 -8.38
N VAL A 46 -1.94 26.77 -8.97
CA VAL A 46 -1.69 25.46 -9.61
C VAL A 46 -0.78 25.63 -10.84
N TYR A 47 -0.98 26.66 -11.66
CA TYR A 47 -0.10 26.93 -12.80
C TYR A 47 1.36 27.23 -12.37
N GLU A 48 1.58 28.02 -11.31
CA GLU A 48 2.90 28.28 -10.76
C GLU A 48 3.57 27.00 -10.24
N LEU A 49 2.83 26.19 -9.49
CA LEU A 49 3.34 24.92 -8.96
C LEU A 49 3.64 23.92 -10.08
N VAL A 50 2.73 23.77 -11.04
CA VAL A 50 2.93 22.88 -12.21
C VAL A 50 4.17 23.33 -13.00
N ALA A 51 4.37 24.64 -13.24
CA ALA A 51 5.57 25.12 -13.92
C ALA A 51 6.85 24.75 -13.16
N SER A 52 6.87 24.93 -11.84
CA SER A 52 8.00 24.56 -10.99
C SER A 52 8.26 23.04 -10.98
N LEU A 53 7.20 22.22 -10.96
CA LEU A 53 7.31 20.78 -11.00
C LEU A 53 7.78 20.25 -12.37
N LEU A 54 7.38 20.91 -13.47
CA LEU A 54 7.88 20.63 -14.83
C LEU A 54 9.37 20.95 -14.97
N GLU A 55 9.81 22.12 -14.47
CA GLU A 55 11.23 22.51 -14.47
C GLU A 55 12.11 21.44 -13.77
N ARG A 56 11.60 20.86 -12.69
CA ARG A 56 12.27 19.80 -11.92
C ARG A 56 12.05 18.39 -12.46
N ARG A 57 11.29 18.24 -13.54
CA ARG A 57 10.90 16.92 -14.12
C ARG A 57 10.16 16.00 -13.15
N ILE A 58 9.55 16.57 -12.12
CA ILE A 58 8.60 15.89 -11.23
C ILE A 58 7.29 15.68 -11.98
N LEU A 59 6.90 16.64 -12.82
CA LEU A 59 5.88 16.47 -13.86
C LEU A 59 6.53 16.54 -15.24
N GLU A 60 5.86 15.99 -16.25
CA GLU A 60 6.24 16.08 -17.66
C GLU A 60 5.00 16.37 -18.50
N THR A 61 5.20 17.09 -19.61
CA THR A 61 4.13 17.33 -20.60
C THR A 61 3.89 16.06 -21.41
N VAL A 62 2.61 15.73 -21.61
CA VAL A 62 2.18 14.57 -22.40
C VAL A 62 1.34 15.07 -23.58
N GLY A 63 1.74 14.69 -24.79
CA GLY A 63 1.07 15.13 -26.01
C GLY A 63 1.36 16.61 -26.34
N LYS A 64 0.51 17.18 -27.23
CA LYS A 64 0.66 18.56 -27.73
C LYS A 64 -0.30 19.56 -27.07
N ASP A 65 -1.22 19.07 -26.22
CA ASP A 65 -2.37 19.87 -25.74
C ASP A 65 -2.17 20.42 -24.30
N GLY A 66 -0.93 20.46 -23.81
CA GLY A 66 -0.62 21.01 -22.50
C GLY A 66 -1.09 20.16 -21.31
N HIS A 67 -1.35 18.85 -21.55
CA HIS A 67 -1.57 17.91 -20.47
C HIS A 67 -0.25 17.62 -19.75
N VAL A 68 -0.32 17.40 -18.44
CA VAL A 68 0.82 17.05 -17.59
C VAL A 68 0.54 15.75 -16.86
N TYR A 69 1.60 15.00 -16.61
CA TYR A 69 1.53 13.78 -15.80
C TYR A 69 2.80 13.62 -14.98
N LEU A 70 2.83 12.62 -14.12
CA LEU A 70 3.98 12.28 -13.27
C LEU A 70 5.23 12.06 -14.12
N GLY A 71 6.32 12.75 -13.78
CA GLY A 71 7.55 12.78 -14.57
C GLY A 71 8.60 11.77 -14.08
N ARG A 72 9.60 11.54 -14.94
CA ARG A 72 10.67 10.54 -14.70
C ARG A 72 11.50 10.79 -13.44
N GLN A 73 11.56 12.01 -12.93
CA GLN A 73 12.33 12.30 -11.71
C GLN A 73 11.78 11.55 -10.49
N LEU A 74 10.47 11.29 -10.44
CA LEU A 74 9.84 10.48 -9.39
C LEU A 74 10.38 9.04 -9.39
N TYR A 75 10.61 8.45 -10.58
CA TYR A 75 11.27 7.15 -10.70
C TYR A 75 12.67 7.15 -10.07
N PHE A 76 13.49 8.16 -10.37
CA PHE A 76 14.85 8.24 -9.81
C PHE A 76 14.85 8.50 -8.30
N LEU A 77 13.91 9.29 -7.78
CA LEU A 77 13.73 9.48 -6.34
C LEU A 77 13.30 8.17 -5.66
N GLY A 78 12.36 7.44 -6.27
CA GLY A 78 11.97 6.11 -5.82
C GLY A 78 13.14 5.13 -5.82
N GLN A 79 13.94 5.08 -6.90
CA GLN A 79 15.13 4.25 -6.97
C GLN A 79 16.19 4.62 -5.93
N ALA A 80 16.38 5.90 -5.63
CA ALA A 80 17.29 6.34 -4.58
C ALA A 80 16.82 5.85 -3.19
N HIS A 81 15.51 5.91 -2.93
CA HIS A 81 14.90 5.35 -1.73
C HIS A 81 15.17 3.84 -1.63
N LEU A 82 14.88 3.09 -2.71
CA LEU A 82 15.07 1.64 -2.75
C LEU A 82 16.52 1.19 -2.55
N ARG A 83 17.53 2.01 -2.93
CA ARG A 83 18.95 1.69 -2.72
C ARG A 83 19.38 1.74 -1.25
N HIS A 84 18.72 2.54 -0.44
CA HIS A 84 19.02 2.69 0.99
C HIS A 84 18.11 1.83 1.88
N PHE A 85 17.03 1.29 1.33
CA PHE A 85 16.14 0.38 2.04
C PHE A 85 16.42 -1.05 1.59
N ASP A 86 17.18 -1.77 2.36
CA ASP A 86 17.40 -3.21 2.19
C ASP A 86 16.09 -4.01 2.19
N LEU A 87 15.02 -3.44 2.80
CA LEU A 87 13.71 -4.06 2.87
C LEU A 87 13.18 -4.52 1.49
N THR A 88 13.27 -3.68 0.45
CA THR A 88 12.71 -4.04 -0.87
C THR A 88 13.47 -5.19 -1.53
N ARG A 89 14.80 -5.16 -1.46
CA ARG A 89 15.64 -6.22 -2.02
C ARG A 89 15.46 -7.53 -1.25
N GLU A 90 15.52 -7.47 0.07
CA GLU A 90 15.37 -8.65 0.92
C GLU A 90 13.94 -9.21 0.84
N ALA A 91 12.92 -8.33 0.73
CA ALA A 91 11.54 -8.74 0.50
C ALA A 91 11.36 -9.45 -0.84
N ASP A 92 12.00 -8.97 -1.91
CA ASP A 92 11.94 -9.62 -3.22
C ASP A 92 12.47 -11.06 -3.17
N HIS A 93 13.59 -11.29 -2.48
CA HIS A 93 14.10 -12.63 -2.22
C HIS A 93 13.13 -13.48 -1.38
N ALA A 94 12.57 -12.90 -0.30
CA ALA A 94 11.61 -13.61 0.53
C ALA A 94 10.33 -14.01 -0.25
N LEU A 95 9.83 -13.13 -1.12
CA LEU A 95 8.68 -13.44 -1.97
C LEU A 95 9.01 -14.56 -2.96
N GLN A 96 10.21 -14.56 -3.56
CA GLN A 96 10.64 -15.62 -4.45
C GLN A 96 10.76 -16.97 -3.71
N GLU A 97 11.27 -16.99 -2.48
CA GLU A 97 11.32 -18.19 -1.63
C GLU A 97 9.91 -18.71 -1.31
N ILE A 98 8.95 -17.82 -0.98
CA ILE A 98 7.56 -18.20 -0.74
C ILE A 98 6.95 -18.84 -1.99
N VAL A 99 7.08 -18.20 -3.16
CA VAL A 99 6.55 -18.73 -4.43
C VAL A 99 7.14 -20.10 -4.74
N SER A 100 8.47 -20.28 -4.58
CA SER A 100 9.14 -21.54 -4.87
C SER A 100 8.66 -22.70 -3.99
N GLN A 101 8.23 -22.42 -2.74
CA GLN A 101 7.74 -23.43 -1.79
C GLN A 101 6.24 -23.68 -1.91
N THR A 102 5.46 -22.68 -2.28
CA THR A 102 3.99 -22.73 -2.27
C THR A 102 3.36 -22.81 -3.65
N HIS A 103 4.09 -22.35 -4.68
CA HIS A 103 3.63 -22.12 -6.05
C HIS A 103 2.50 -21.11 -6.18
N GLU A 104 2.20 -20.37 -5.10
CA GLU A 104 1.15 -19.36 -5.04
C GLU A 104 1.71 -17.95 -5.19
N THR A 105 0.86 -16.99 -5.54
CA THR A 105 1.23 -15.57 -5.60
C THR A 105 1.60 -15.06 -4.21
N ALA A 106 2.78 -14.43 -4.11
CA ALA A 106 3.27 -13.81 -2.88
C ALA A 106 3.41 -12.30 -3.04
N GLN A 107 3.05 -11.55 -2.00
CA GLN A 107 3.02 -10.09 -2.01
C GLN A 107 3.66 -9.52 -0.75
N MET A 108 4.33 -8.36 -0.88
CA MET A 108 4.65 -7.49 0.24
C MET A 108 3.72 -6.29 0.23
N CYS A 109 3.12 -6.01 1.38
CA CYS A 109 2.11 -4.98 1.50
C CYS A 109 2.43 -3.99 2.60
N LEU A 110 2.06 -2.73 2.38
CA LEU A 110 2.35 -1.60 3.25
C LEU A 110 1.09 -0.79 3.52
N LEU A 111 1.13 0.03 4.59
CA LEU A 111 0.20 1.14 4.73
C LEU A 111 0.65 2.31 3.83
N ASN A 112 -0.27 2.87 3.08
CA ASN A 112 -0.11 4.08 2.30
C ASN A 112 -1.18 5.10 2.74
N GLY A 113 -0.83 5.95 3.71
CA GLY A 113 -1.79 6.83 4.37
C GLY A 113 -2.91 6.04 5.04
N ARG A 114 -4.14 6.24 4.58
CA ARG A 114 -5.37 5.61 5.11
C ARG A 114 -5.77 4.33 4.36
N LYS A 115 -4.92 3.84 3.48
CA LYS A 115 -5.16 2.68 2.63
C LYS A 115 -4.03 1.65 2.74
N TYR A 116 -4.32 0.47 2.32
CA TYR A 116 -3.38 -0.62 2.11
C TYR A 116 -2.90 -0.60 0.65
N THR A 117 -1.63 -0.95 0.42
CA THR A 117 -1.10 -1.07 -0.94
C THR A 117 -0.20 -2.29 -1.09
N VAL A 118 -0.23 -2.93 -2.27
CA VAL A 118 0.74 -3.94 -2.69
C VAL A 118 1.98 -3.23 -3.19
N ALA A 119 3.08 -3.32 -2.46
CA ALA A 119 4.35 -2.67 -2.81
C ALA A 119 5.22 -3.54 -3.72
N LEU A 120 5.21 -4.86 -3.51
CA LEU A 120 5.92 -5.85 -4.32
C LEU A 120 5.04 -7.08 -4.49
N MET A 121 5.23 -7.78 -5.62
CA MET A 121 4.55 -9.04 -5.90
C MET A 121 5.45 -9.97 -6.70
N ARG A 122 5.33 -11.27 -6.42
CA ARG A 122 5.81 -12.35 -7.25
C ARG A 122 4.65 -13.26 -7.59
N GLU A 123 4.36 -13.39 -8.88
CA GLU A 123 3.27 -14.24 -9.36
C GLU A 123 3.57 -15.71 -9.07
N GLY A 124 2.52 -16.46 -8.73
CA GLY A 124 2.58 -17.90 -8.59
C GLY A 124 2.91 -18.60 -9.91
N GLU A 125 3.41 -19.83 -9.80
CA GLU A 125 3.86 -20.64 -10.95
C GLU A 125 2.72 -21.45 -11.61
N ARG A 126 1.49 -21.35 -11.09
CA ARG A 126 0.34 -22.10 -11.61
C ARG A 126 -0.23 -21.46 -12.87
N HIS A 127 -0.90 -22.27 -13.72
CA HIS A 127 -1.59 -21.77 -14.91
C HIS A 127 -2.70 -20.76 -14.58
N PHE A 128 -3.44 -20.99 -13.49
CA PHE A 128 -4.37 -20.04 -12.91
C PHE A 128 -3.73 -19.42 -11.68
N ARG A 129 -3.39 -18.15 -11.77
CA ARG A 129 -2.79 -17.37 -10.70
C ARG A 129 -3.55 -16.07 -10.49
N ILE A 130 -3.51 -15.60 -9.26
CA ILE A 130 -4.13 -14.34 -8.88
C ILE A 130 -3.06 -13.26 -8.97
N SER A 131 -3.36 -12.18 -9.67
CA SER A 131 -2.51 -10.99 -9.72
C SER A 131 -3.27 -9.80 -9.17
N SER A 132 -2.50 -8.84 -8.63
CA SER A 132 -2.99 -7.55 -8.17
C SER A 132 -2.09 -6.47 -8.76
N ASP A 133 -2.60 -5.29 -8.98
CA ASP A 133 -1.77 -4.20 -9.48
C ASP A 133 -0.87 -3.63 -8.37
N ILE A 134 0.44 -3.58 -8.64
CA ILE A 134 1.41 -2.97 -7.72
C ILE A 134 1.12 -1.47 -7.62
N GLY A 135 1.03 -0.96 -6.40
CA GLY A 135 0.73 0.43 -6.10
C GLY A 135 -0.76 0.76 -6.04
N GLU A 136 -1.64 -0.19 -6.36
CA GLU A 136 -3.08 -0.03 -6.14
C GLU A 136 -3.38 0.07 -4.64
N ASN A 137 -4.30 0.97 -4.30
CA ASN A 137 -4.75 1.17 -2.93
C ASN A 137 -6.09 0.46 -2.70
N ALA A 138 -6.17 -0.30 -1.63
CA ALA A 138 -7.41 -0.96 -1.21
C ALA A 138 -7.82 -0.53 0.21
N PRO A 139 -9.11 -0.61 0.56
CA PRO A 139 -9.57 -0.39 1.93
C PRO A 139 -8.89 -1.36 2.90
N ILE A 140 -8.36 -0.83 4.00
CA ILE A 140 -7.66 -1.63 5.01
C ILE A 140 -8.53 -2.78 5.56
N PRO A 141 -9.83 -2.56 5.89
CA PRO A 141 -10.69 -3.63 6.41
C PRO A 141 -10.93 -4.81 5.45
N TRP A 142 -10.65 -4.63 4.16
CA TRP A 142 -10.86 -5.67 3.15
C TRP A 142 -9.70 -6.68 3.05
N THR A 143 -8.61 -6.48 3.82
CA THR A 143 -7.36 -7.21 3.62
C THR A 143 -6.90 -7.96 4.88
N ALA A 144 -6.25 -9.09 4.72
CA ALA A 144 -5.61 -9.81 5.81
C ALA A 144 -4.49 -8.96 6.45
N SER A 145 -3.69 -8.31 5.61
CA SER A 145 -2.59 -7.42 6.01
C SER A 145 -3.03 -6.26 6.88
N GLY A 146 -4.22 -5.69 6.62
CA GLY A 146 -4.75 -4.58 7.39
C GLY A 146 -4.85 -4.87 8.89
N ARG A 147 -5.17 -6.12 9.28
CA ARG A 147 -5.22 -6.50 10.71
C ARG A 147 -3.84 -6.46 11.37
N LEU A 148 -2.81 -6.84 10.63
CA LEU A 148 -1.45 -6.93 11.16
C LEU A 148 -0.70 -5.61 11.13
N LEU A 149 -0.93 -4.79 10.10
CA LEU A 149 -0.30 -3.48 9.95
C LEU A 149 -0.77 -2.47 11.01
N LEU A 150 -1.98 -2.65 11.54
CA LEU A 150 -2.57 -1.76 12.56
C LEU A 150 -2.31 -2.23 13.99
N GLY A 151 -1.70 -3.38 14.21
CA GLY A 151 -1.60 -4.00 15.53
C GLY A 151 -0.83 -3.21 16.59
N HIS A 152 -0.07 -2.18 16.20
CA HIS A 152 0.64 -1.27 17.11
C HIS A 152 -0.17 -0.03 17.52
N LEU A 153 -1.35 0.19 16.92
CA LEU A 153 -2.20 1.34 17.16
C LEU A 153 -3.26 1.03 18.25
N SER A 154 -3.65 2.06 18.99
CA SER A 154 -4.82 1.98 19.87
C SER A 154 -6.12 1.93 19.06
N ASP A 155 -7.20 1.43 19.67
CA ASP A 155 -8.52 1.37 19.03
C ASP A 155 -8.95 2.75 18.50
N GLN A 156 -8.71 3.83 19.27
CA GLN A 156 -9.05 5.18 18.83
C GLN A 156 -8.24 5.62 17.61
N GLN A 157 -6.93 5.34 17.57
CA GLN A 157 -6.09 5.65 16.41
C GLN A 157 -6.53 4.88 15.16
N ILE A 158 -6.97 3.63 15.32
CA ILE A 158 -7.51 2.83 14.22
C ILE A 158 -8.81 3.44 13.69
N ILE A 159 -9.70 3.85 14.57
CA ILE A 159 -10.98 4.50 14.20
C ILE A 159 -10.72 5.80 13.45
N ASP A 160 -9.78 6.62 13.91
CA ASP A 160 -9.44 7.91 13.30
C ASP A 160 -8.72 7.73 11.94
N LEU A 161 -8.04 6.60 11.76
CA LEU A 161 -7.28 6.29 10.53
C LEU A 161 -8.19 5.82 9.39
N ILE A 162 -9.22 5.02 9.66
CA ILE A 162 -10.00 4.33 8.62
C ILE A 162 -11.27 5.11 8.30
N ASP A 163 -11.53 5.31 7.01
CA ASP A 163 -12.77 5.92 6.57
C ASP A 163 -13.97 5.00 6.84
N TYR A 164 -15.05 5.57 7.35
CA TYR A 164 -16.27 4.81 7.67
C TYR A 164 -16.84 4.04 6.48
N ALA A 165 -16.70 4.58 5.28
CA ALA A 165 -17.11 3.94 4.04
C ALA A 165 -16.32 2.66 3.72
N ASP A 166 -15.08 2.54 4.18
CA ASP A 166 -14.21 1.38 3.95
C ASP A 166 -14.69 0.12 4.69
N PHE A 167 -15.57 0.27 5.67
CA PHE A 167 -16.21 -0.87 6.35
C PHE A 167 -17.37 -1.49 5.56
N ILE A 168 -17.77 -0.90 4.42
CA ILE A 168 -18.74 -1.50 3.50
C ILE A 168 -17.96 -2.42 2.57
N LEU A 169 -18.23 -3.72 2.65
CA LEU A 169 -17.58 -4.75 1.83
C LEU A 169 -18.13 -4.72 0.39
N PRO A 170 -17.45 -5.32 -0.59
CA PRO A 170 -17.89 -5.36 -1.99
C PRO A 170 -19.27 -5.98 -2.21
N ASP A 171 -19.71 -6.88 -1.33
CA ASP A 171 -21.05 -7.47 -1.34
C ASP A 171 -22.14 -6.58 -0.73
N GLY A 172 -21.79 -5.35 -0.30
CA GLY A 172 -22.67 -4.41 0.35
C GLY A 172 -22.88 -4.64 1.85
N GLN A 173 -22.34 -5.72 2.41
CA GLN A 173 -22.41 -5.96 3.85
C GLN A 173 -21.47 -5.02 4.60
N ARG A 174 -21.81 -4.73 5.84
CA ARG A 174 -20.95 -3.93 6.70
C ARG A 174 -20.16 -4.80 7.65
N LEU A 175 -18.84 -4.69 7.64
CA LEU A 175 -17.98 -5.27 8.66
C LEU A 175 -18.15 -4.47 9.97
N PRO A 176 -18.64 -5.09 11.07
CA PRO A 176 -18.78 -4.39 12.34
C PRO A 176 -17.41 -3.97 12.88
N LEU A 177 -17.30 -2.73 13.34
CA LEU A 177 -16.06 -2.17 13.90
C LEU A 177 -15.51 -3.03 15.04
N GLU A 178 -16.33 -3.45 15.97
CA GLU A 178 -15.96 -4.31 17.09
C GLU A 178 -15.32 -5.63 16.63
N THR A 179 -15.89 -6.24 15.57
CA THR A 179 -15.35 -7.46 14.96
C THR A 179 -13.97 -7.19 14.37
N PHE A 180 -13.80 -6.07 13.66
CA PHE A 180 -12.53 -5.70 13.05
C PHE A 180 -11.44 -5.44 14.11
N LEU A 181 -11.75 -4.69 15.17
CA LEU A 181 -10.86 -4.43 16.29
C LEU A 181 -10.48 -5.73 17.03
N ALA A 182 -11.44 -6.64 17.24
CA ALA A 182 -11.15 -7.95 17.83
C ALA A 182 -10.22 -8.80 16.95
N GLN A 183 -10.42 -8.77 15.62
CA GLN A 183 -9.55 -9.45 14.66
C GLN A 183 -8.13 -8.88 14.67
N ILE A 184 -7.95 -7.55 14.78
CA ILE A 184 -6.62 -6.92 14.90
C ILE A 184 -5.91 -7.41 16.15
N ARG A 185 -6.57 -7.39 17.31
CA ARG A 185 -6.00 -7.86 18.57
C ARG A 185 -5.57 -9.31 18.49
N GLN A 186 -6.42 -10.18 17.95
CA GLN A 186 -6.09 -11.61 17.79
C GLN A 186 -4.95 -11.81 16.79
N ALA A 187 -4.98 -11.17 15.61
CA ALA A 187 -3.94 -11.25 14.61
C ALA A 187 -2.56 -10.78 15.14
N THR A 188 -2.56 -9.75 16.00
CA THR A 188 -1.35 -9.22 16.63
C THR A 188 -0.72 -10.23 17.59
N LEU A 189 -1.55 -10.93 18.38
CA LEU A 189 -1.12 -11.98 19.30
C LEU A 189 -0.60 -13.22 18.54
N ASP A 190 -1.31 -13.63 17.50
CA ASP A 190 -0.96 -14.81 16.72
C ASP A 190 0.22 -14.59 15.77
N GLY A 191 0.56 -13.32 15.48
CA GLY A 191 1.53 -12.96 14.45
C GLY A 191 1.15 -13.46 13.06
N PHE A 192 -0.15 -13.60 12.79
CA PHE A 192 -0.68 -14.17 11.57
C PHE A 192 -2.17 -13.87 11.45
N PHE A 193 -2.65 -13.71 10.22
CA PHE A 193 -4.08 -13.66 9.93
C PHE A 193 -4.38 -14.27 8.57
N SER A 194 -5.54 -14.95 8.46
CA SER A 194 -6.01 -15.46 7.19
C SER A 194 -7.53 -15.41 7.12
N PHE A 195 -8.05 -15.21 5.94
CA PHE A 195 -9.50 -15.19 5.68
C PHE A 195 -9.81 -15.40 4.20
N ASP A 196 -11.06 -15.78 3.92
CA ASP A 196 -11.56 -15.79 2.54
C ASP A 196 -11.67 -14.38 2.01
N SER A 197 -11.20 -14.13 0.77
CA SER A 197 -11.28 -12.84 0.12
C SER A 197 -12.70 -12.27 0.18
N VAL A 198 -12.80 -10.97 0.45
CA VAL A 198 -14.08 -10.25 0.34
C VAL A 198 -14.28 -9.65 -1.06
N ALA A 199 -13.22 -9.58 -1.88
CA ALA A 199 -13.26 -9.05 -3.23
C ALA A 199 -13.75 -10.08 -4.27
N ASP A 200 -13.63 -11.38 -3.94
CA ASP A 200 -14.04 -12.49 -4.81
C ASP A 200 -14.47 -13.70 -3.98
N THR A 201 -15.01 -14.74 -4.63
CA THR A 201 -15.54 -15.94 -3.97
C THR A 201 -14.60 -17.15 -4.01
N PHE A 202 -13.44 -17.05 -4.64
CA PHE A 202 -12.58 -18.20 -4.94
C PHE A 202 -11.17 -18.09 -4.36
N THR A 203 -10.79 -16.98 -3.75
CA THR A 203 -9.47 -16.81 -3.13
C THR A 203 -9.51 -16.82 -1.61
N HIS A 204 -8.38 -17.21 -1.03
CA HIS A 204 -8.07 -17.13 0.39
C HIS A 204 -6.75 -16.41 0.57
N CYS A 205 -6.72 -15.47 1.51
CA CYS A 205 -5.56 -14.64 1.78
C CYS A 205 -4.93 -15.00 3.13
N PHE A 206 -3.60 -15.10 3.14
CA PHE A 206 -2.79 -15.29 4.33
C PHE A 206 -1.86 -14.10 4.49
N ALA A 207 -1.61 -13.66 5.71
CA ALA A 207 -0.67 -12.58 6.00
C ALA A 207 0.13 -12.86 7.27
N ALA A 208 1.41 -12.47 7.26
CA ALA A 208 2.29 -12.43 8.41
C ALA A 208 3.05 -11.10 8.47
N PRO A 209 3.27 -10.51 9.67
CA PRO A 209 3.88 -9.21 9.83
C PRO A 209 5.40 -9.28 9.72
N VAL A 210 5.99 -8.30 9.04
CA VAL A 210 7.41 -7.98 9.10
C VAL A 210 7.59 -6.86 10.11
N ARG A 211 8.28 -7.13 11.23
CA ARG A 211 8.41 -6.19 12.34
C ARG A 211 9.80 -5.56 12.38
N ASP A 212 9.81 -4.27 12.70
CA ASP A 212 11.07 -3.56 13.02
C ASP A 212 11.60 -3.93 14.41
N ALA A 213 12.75 -3.33 14.78
CA ALA A 213 13.41 -3.54 16.08
C ALA A 213 12.56 -3.10 17.29
N GLN A 214 11.52 -2.28 17.08
CA GLN A 214 10.55 -1.85 18.08
C GLN A 214 9.34 -2.78 18.16
N GLY A 215 9.26 -3.80 17.29
CA GLY A 215 8.14 -4.73 17.20
C GLY A 215 6.94 -4.20 16.41
N ILE A 216 7.08 -3.05 15.74
CA ILE A 216 6.05 -2.44 14.91
C ILE A 216 6.00 -3.15 13.56
N SER A 217 4.81 -3.51 13.09
CA SER A 217 4.59 -4.08 11.76
C SER A 217 4.79 -2.99 10.69
N ILE A 218 5.97 -2.98 10.06
CA ILE A 218 6.29 -2.03 8.98
C ILE A 218 5.84 -2.50 7.61
N ALA A 219 5.66 -3.81 7.45
CA ALA A 219 5.15 -4.45 6.25
C ALA A 219 4.43 -5.76 6.62
N THR A 220 3.77 -6.38 5.64
CA THR A 220 3.33 -7.77 5.73
C THR A 220 3.77 -8.53 4.50
N LEU A 221 4.10 -9.81 4.67
CA LEU A 221 4.15 -10.78 3.57
C LEU A 221 2.80 -11.49 3.50
N CYS A 222 2.35 -11.75 2.27
CA CYS A 222 1.05 -12.36 1.99
C CYS A 222 1.17 -13.48 0.98
N ILE A 223 0.30 -14.49 1.12
CA ILE A 223 0.01 -15.48 0.08
C ILE A 223 -1.44 -15.29 -0.32
N VAL A 224 -1.69 -15.25 -1.63
CA VAL A 224 -3.05 -15.27 -2.21
C VAL A 224 -3.19 -16.56 -3.00
N ALA A 225 -4.07 -17.43 -2.55
CA ALA A 225 -4.24 -18.78 -3.09
C ALA A 225 -5.70 -19.10 -3.41
N PRO A 226 -5.98 -20.02 -4.36
CA PRO A 226 -7.30 -20.58 -4.52
C PRO A 226 -7.78 -21.26 -3.21
N ARG A 227 -9.06 -21.07 -2.85
CA ARG A 227 -9.63 -21.62 -1.59
C ARG A 227 -9.39 -23.11 -1.41
N ALA A 228 -9.53 -23.90 -2.47
CA ALA A 228 -9.34 -25.33 -2.41
C ALA A 228 -7.89 -25.70 -2.02
N ASP A 229 -6.91 -24.97 -2.55
CA ASP A 229 -5.50 -25.17 -2.24
C ASP A 229 -5.16 -24.62 -0.86
N ALA A 230 -5.75 -23.49 -0.49
CA ALA A 230 -5.60 -22.89 0.84
C ALA A 230 -6.08 -23.85 1.95
N ILE A 231 -7.23 -24.49 1.78
CA ILE A 231 -7.76 -25.48 2.74
C ILE A 231 -6.80 -26.67 2.86
N LYS A 232 -6.35 -27.20 1.72
CA LYS A 232 -5.48 -28.38 1.67
C LYS A 232 -4.11 -28.12 2.29
N ASN A 233 -3.52 -26.94 2.04
CA ASN A 233 -2.14 -26.61 2.38
C ASN A 233 -2.05 -25.57 3.51
N TYR A 234 -3.11 -25.36 4.28
CA TYR A 234 -3.22 -24.27 5.26
C TYR A 234 -2.01 -24.15 6.20
N ASN A 235 -1.64 -25.28 6.81
CA ASN A 235 -0.54 -25.30 7.78
C ASN A 235 0.82 -25.05 7.13
N ASP A 236 1.03 -25.51 5.91
CA ASP A 236 2.27 -25.27 5.17
C ASP A 236 2.38 -23.82 4.76
N TYR A 237 1.31 -23.23 4.22
CA TYR A 237 1.29 -21.81 3.84
C TYR A 237 1.50 -20.91 5.06
N ARG A 238 0.83 -21.21 6.18
CA ARG A 238 1.03 -20.50 7.43
C ARG A 238 2.47 -20.58 7.91
N ARG A 239 3.06 -21.77 7.94
CA ARG A 239 4.45 -22.00 8.38
C ARG A 239 5.44 -21.22 7.50
N VAL A 240 5.39 -21.43 6.17
CA VAL A 240 6.28 -20.77 5.21
C VAL A 240 6.20 -19.26 5.35
N LEU A 241 4.99 -18.70 5.46
CA LEU A 241 4.77 -17.27 5.53
C LEU A 241 5.33 -16.66 6.82
N ILE A 242 5.09 -17.30 7.98
CA ILE A 242 5.61 -16.83 9.28
C ILE A 242 7.14 -16.92 9.31
N GLU A 243 7.73 -18.02 8.83
CA GLU A 243 9.18 -18.20 8.77
C GLU A 243 9.83 -17.15 7.86
N SER A 244 9.27 -16.91 6.66
CA SER A 244 9.77 -15.91 5.73
C SER A 244 9.67 -14.49 6.29
N ALA A 245 8.55 -14.13 6.93
CA ALA A 245 8.37 -12.82 7.54
C ALA A 245 9.37 -12.58 8.71
N ASN A 246 9.59 -13.58 9.55
CA ASN A 246 10.56 -13.48 10.64
C ASN A 246 12.00 -13.43 10.13
N ASN A 247 12.33 -14.15 9.06
CA ASN A 247 13.66 -14.10 8.44
C ASN A 247 13.92 -12.73 7.83
N LEU A 248 12.94 -12.17 7.11
CA LEU A 248 13.03 -10.83 6.56
C LEU A 248 13.19 -9.79 7.68
N ALA A 249 12.38 -9.88 8.74
CA ALA A 249 12.48 -8.98 9.89
C ALA A 249 13.88 -8.99 10.53
N ARG A 250 14.52 -10.16 10.65
CA ARG A 250 15.90 -10.25 11.17
C ARG A 250 16.90 -9.54 10.26
N ARG A 251 16.85 -9.79 8.94
CA ARG A 251 17.78 -9.21 7.96
C ARG A 251 17.72 -7.67 7.88
N ILE A 252 16.56 -7.09 8.10
CA ILE A 252 16.39 -5.63 8.05
C ILE A 252 16.69 -4.93 9.37
N ASN A 253 16.80 -5.68 10.48
CA ASN A 253 17.11 -5.15 11.81
C ASN A 253 18.59 -5.36 12.20
N GLU A 254 19.36 -6.08 11.38
CA GLU A 254 20.83 -6.24 11.49
C GLU A 254 21.56 -5.05 10.84
#